data_999f5ea8c7140146059efb64745d10ac
#
_entry.id   999f5ea8c7140146059efb64745d10ac
#
_cell.length_a   1.000
_cell.length_b   1.000
_cell.length_c   1.000
_cell.angle_alpha   90.00
_cell.angle_beta   90.00
_cell.angle_gamma   90.00
#
_symmetry.space_group_name_H-M   'P 1'
#
loop_
_entity.id
_entity.type
_entity.pdbx_description
1 polymer ?
#
loop_
_entity_poly.entity_id
_entity_poly.type
_entity_poly.pdbx_seq_one_letter_code
_entity_poly.pdbx_strand_id
1 'polypeptide(L)'
;MERTLTGSAAIYKSQRKHFDSLESNLFFASAVSPFSFAMDLTRLEQILARAPSMRIVVIGDLMLDEFVWGKVGRISPEAPVPVVEVTGESFYPGGAANVARNLREFVKGVAVIGMLGKDRSGQQLRELLTAQNIDTYNAVEDEGFNTIVKTRIIALHQQVVRVDREKIVSPSPEQIARVVAAVRDAIQKADAIIFEDYGKGFITTELVTEIAREARAAGKIVAADPNSRHSVDWRGVTVVKPNRAEAFLGSGVPWREPDETPVKDADLRRAGEALLKKWEAKYVLVTLGEHGMMLFQQSEAPHYIPTKARQVFDVSGAGDTAIALFTLGLVCGATAIEAAEIANHGSAVVVSKLGTATVTRDELVASFREDSEHE
;
A
#
# COMPACT_ATOMS: atom_id res chain seq x y z
N MET A 1 53.29 -4.36 58.60
CA MET A 1 54.56 -3.89 58.00
C MET A 1 54.22 -3.07 56.76
N GLU A 2 54.37 -1.78 56.94
CA GLU A 2 54.13 -0.73 55.97
C GLU A 2 55.10 -0.81 54.76
N ARG A 3 54.61 -0.42 53.56
CA ARG A 3 55.34 0.40 52.56
C ARG A 3 54.32 0.83 51.50
N THR A 4 53.76 1.98 51.72
CA THR A 4 54.00 3.31 51.08
C THR A 4 53.70 3.37 49.56
N LEU A 5 52.63 4.06 49.33
CA LEU A 5 52.17 4.70 48.08
C LEU A 5 53.12 5.88 47.77
N THR A 6 53.75 5.90 46.61
CA THR A 6 54.15 7.15 45.93
C THR A 6 54.43 6.83 44.46
N GLY A 7 53.72 7.47 43.52
CA GLY A 7 54.05 7.36 42.11
C GLY A 7 52.86 7.50 41.16
N SER A 8 51.98 8.49 41.35
CA SER A 8 50.92 8.73 40.41
C SER A 8 50.51 10.22 40.31
N ALA A 9 51.50 11.08 40.05
CA ALA A 9 51.24 12.51 39.83
C ALA A 9 52.00 13.14 38.64
N ALA A 10 52.73 12.35 37.89
CA ALA A 10 53.62 12.91 36.85
C ALA A 10 53.16 12.58 35.41
N ILE A 11 52.14 11.79 35.21
CA ILE A 11 51.65 11.38 33.85
C ILE A 11 50.47 12.23 33.35
N TYR A 12 49.88 13.08 34.19
CA TYR A 12 48.69 13.86 33.83
C TYR A 12 48.96 15.26 33.24
N LYS A 13 50.23 15.67 33.08
CA LYS A 13 50.58 17.00 32.55
C LYS A 13 51.18 16.99 31.14
N SER A 14 51.38 15.85 30.49
CA SER A 14 51.99 15.78 29.14
C SER A 14 50.96 15.54 28.00
N GLN A 15 49.69 15.32 28.28
CA GLN A 15 48.68 15.08 27.24
C GLN A 15 47.75 16.27 26.98
N ARG A 16 47.97 17.44 27.51
CA ARG A 16 47.16 18.64 27.38
C ARG A 16 47.66 19.64 26.32
N LYS A 17 48.72 19.31 25.58
CA LYS A 17 49.30 20.21 24.55
C LYS A 17 49.22 19.67 23.11
N HIS A 18 48.48 18.58 22.86
CA HIS A 18 48.31 18.04 21.50
C HIS A 18 46.85 17.98 21.02
N PHE A 19 45.93 18.68 21.69
CA PHE A 19 44.51 18.68 21.34
C PHE A 19 43.99 20.01 20.77
N ASP A 20 44.86 21.03 20.62
CA ASP A 20 44.46 22.36 20.14
C ASP A 20 44.77 22.66 18.67
N SER A 21 44.95 21.62 17.79
CA SER A 21 45.22 21.84 16.37
C SER A 21 44.43 20.98 15.39
N LEU A 22 43.23 20.49 15.80
CA LEU A 22 42.32 19.73 14.92
C LEU A 22 40.86 20.23 15.01
N GLU A 23 40.66 21.52 15.26
CA GLU A 23 39.38 22.19 15.07
C GLU A 23 39.37 22.94 13.74
N SER A 24 39.23 22.22 12.63
CA SER A 24 38.72 22.80 11.38
C SER A 24 38.46 21.69 10.37
N ASN A 25 37.46 20.85 10.61
CA ASN A 25 36.73 20.09 9.60
C ASN A 25 35.55 19.36 10.27
N LEU A 26 34.70 20.09 10.98
CA LEU A 26 33.35 19.64 11.31
C LEU A 26 32.50 19.89 10.06
N PHE A 27 32.40 18.87 9.22
CA PHE A 27 31.29 18.72 8.31
C PHE A 27 30.01 18.84 9.12
N PHE A 28 29.20 19.83 8.79
CA PHE A 28 27.83 19.98 9.24
C PHE A 28 27.09 18.67 9.00
N ALA A 29 27.02 17.82 10.02
CA ALA A 29 25.93 16.88 10.14
C ALA A 29 24.70 17.75 10.38
N SER A 30 23.98 18.05 9.31
CA SER A 30 22.68 18.66 9.33
C SER A 30 21.83 17.88 10.32
N ALA A 31 21.58 18.47 11.48
CA ALA A 31 20.60 17.97 12.43
C ALA A 31 19.27 17.85 11.67
N VAL A 32 18.78 16.63 11.53
CA VAL A 32 17.43 16.37 11.09
C VAL A 32 16.53 17.09 12.09
N SER A 33 15.99 18.24 11.68
CA SER A 33 15.00 18.96 12.46
C SER A 33 13.79 18.04 12.62
N PRO A 34 13.28 17.78 13.83
CA PRO A 34 12.08 17.02 14.05
C PRO A 34 10.82 17.89 13.83
N PHE A 35 10.86 18.82 12.88
CA PHE A 35 9.65 19.49 12.45
C PHE A 35 8.94 18.58 11.44
N SER A 36 8.07 17.72 11.95
CA SER A 36 6.94 17.21 11.23
C SER A 36 6.14 18.40 10.74
N PHE A 37 6.27 18.76 9.47
CA PHE A 37 5.25 19.58 8.81
C PHE A 37 4.04 18.67 8.61
N ALA A 38 3.23 18.49 9.68
CA ALA A 38 1.91 17.91 9.52
C ALA A 38 1.16 18.81 8.52
N MET A 39 0.60 18.22 7.49
CA MET A 39 -0.18 18.96 6.49
C MET A 39 -1.39 19.58 7.15
N ASP A 40 -1.58 20.89 7.01
CA ASP A 40 -2.74 21.57 7.55
C ASP A 40 -4.03 21.23 6.79
N LEU A 41 -5.17 21.40 7.48
CA LEU A 41 -6.49 21.11 6.90
C LEU A 41 -6.79 21.91 5.64
N THR A 42 -6.32 23.15 5.56
CA THR A 42 -6.54 24.03 4.39
C THR A 42 -5.84 23.43 3.17
N ARG A 43 -4.62 22.94 3.36
CA ARG A 43 -3.85 22.29 2.29
C ARG A 43 -4.50 20.97 1.86
N LEU A 44 -4.95 20.15 2.81
CA LEU A 44 -5.71 18.93 2.52
C LEU A 44 -6.95 19.23 1.69
N GLU A 45 -7.76 20.21 2.09
CA GLU A 45 -8.97 20.61 1.37
C GLU A 45 -8.67 21.09 -0.05
N GLN A 46 -7.59 21.84 -0.28
CA GLN A 46 -7.13 22.26 -1.60
C GLN A 46 -6.76 21.06 -2.50
N ILE A 47 -6.09 20.05 -1.95
CA ILE A 47 -5.75 18.81 -2.66
C ILE A 47 -7.05 18.07 -3.00
N LEU A 48 -7.90 17.82 -2.02
CA LEU A 48 -9.14 17.06 -2.19
C LEU A 48 -10.17 17.75 -3.09
N ALA A 49 -10.11 19.09 -3.23
CA ALA A 49 -10.98 19.82 -4.15
C ALA A 49 -10.72 19.47 -5.63
N ARG A 50 -9.53 18.99 -5.97
CA ARG A 50 -9.18 18.54 -7.34
C ARG A 50 -9.64 17.11 -7.64
N ALA A 51 -9.78 16.28 -6.61
CA ALA A 51 -10.06 14.85 -6.75
C ALA A 51 -11.28 14.53 -7.63
N PRO A 52 -12.44 15.21 -7.54
CA PRO A 52 -13.61 14.88 -8.34
C PRO A 52 -13.41 14.96 -9.86
N SER A 53 -12.43 15.71 -10.34
CA SER A 53 -12.11 15.83 -11.76
C SER A 53 -11.11 14.79 -12.27
N MET A 54 -10.44 14.07 -11.36
CA MET A 54 -9.43 13.08 -11.72
C MET A 54 -10.06 11.79 -12.27
N ARG A 55 -9.28 11.09 -13.08
CA ARG A 55 -9.61 9.79 -13.66
C ARG A 55 -8.47 8.81 -13.42
N ILE A 56 -8.79 7.67 -12.81
CA ILE A 56 -7.79 6.68 -12.46
C ILE A 56 -8.21 5.30 -12.96
N VAL A 57 -7.28 4.58 -13.58
CA VAL A 57 -7.49 3.21 -14.05
C VAL A 57 -6.73 2.28 -13.11
N VAL A 58 -7.44 1.30 -12.55
CA VAL A 58 -6.85 0.24 -11.73
C VAL A 58 -6.77 -1.04 -12.53
N ILE A 59 -5.59 -1.63 -12.60
CA ILE A 59 -5.30 -2.84 -13.37
C ILE A 59 -4.75 -3.89 -12.42
N GLY A 60 -5.41 -5.05 -12.32
CA GLY A 60 -4.91 -6.07 -11.40
C GLY A 60 -5.82 -7.26 -11.19
N ASP A 61 -5.48 -8.02 -10.14
CA ASP A 61 -6.22 -9.21 -9.75
C ASP A 61 -7.54 -8.81 -9.10
N LEU A 62 -8.66 -9.08 -9.81
CA LEU A 62 -10.01 -8.85 -9.31
C LEU A 62 -10.47 -10.05 -8.48
N MET A 63 -11.10 -9.78 -7.35
CA MET A 63 -11.63 -10.83 -6.48
C MET A 63 -12.89 -10.39 -5.75
N LEU A 64 -13.68 -11.38 -5.32
CA LEU A 64 -14.87 -11.20 -4.49
C LEU A 64 -14.53 -11.64 -3.06
N ASP A 65 -14.63 -10.71 -2.12
CA ASP A 65 -14.60 -11.02 -0.69
C ASP A 65 -16.01 -11.34 -0.22
N GLU A 66 -16.22 -12.55 0.27
CA GLU A 66 -17.46 -13.07 0.80
C GLU A 66 -17.33 -13.23 2.31
N PHE A 67 -18.29 -12.69 3.06
CA PHE A 67 -18.38 -12.86 4.50
C PHE A 67 -19.65 -13.64 4.83
N VAL A 68 -19.47 -14.80 5.43
CA VAL A 68 -20.57 -15.64 5.94
C VAL A 68 -20.65 -15.44 7.44
N TRP A 69 -21.72 -14.77 7.86
CA TRP A 69 -21.98 -14.47 9.26
C TRP A 69 -22.77 -15.59 9.89
N GLY A 70 -22.42 -15.99 11.11
CA GLY A 70 -23.13 -17.08 11.76
C GLY A 70 -22.94 -17.17 13.25
N LYS A 71 -23.50 -18.24 13.81
CA LYS A 71 -23.38 -18.63 15.22
C LYS A 71 -22.87 -20.04 15.32
N VAL A 72 -22.03 -20.31 16.33
CA VAL A 72 -21.61 -21.66 16.69
C VAL A 72 -22.35 -22.08 17.94
N GLY A 73 -23.22 -23.07 17.81
CA GLY A 73 -24.01 -23.60 18.92
C GLY A 73 -23.68 -25.04 19.29
N ARG A 74 -22.93 -25.76 18.41
CA ARG A 74 -22.59 -27.19 18.61
C ARG A 74 -21.33 -27.58 17.84
N ILE A 75 -20.76 -28.70 18.28
CA ILE A 75 -19.72 -29.41 17.52
C ILE A 75 -20.40 -30.43 16.59
N SER A 76 -19.84 -30.65 15.42
CA SER A 76 -20.35 -31.65 14.46
C SER A 76 -20.25 -33.08 15.05
N PRO A 77 -21.27 -33.92 14.85
CA PRO A 77 -21.17 -35.33 15.19
C PRO A 77 -20.25 -36.11 14.22
N GLU A 78 -19.91 -35.53 13.06
CA GLU A 78 -19.13 -36.19 12.01
C GLU A 78 -17.61 -35.97 12.19
N ALA A 79 -17.22 -34.86 12.85
CA ALA A 79 -15.83 -34.48 13.09
C ALA A 79 -15.74 -33.45 14.22
N PRO A 80 -14.58 -33.30 14.91
CA PRO A 80 -14.39 -32.32 16.00
C PRO A 80 -14.25 -30.88 15.47
N VAL A 81 -15.23 -30.43 14.69
CA VAL A 81 -15.28 -29.07 14.11
C VAL A 81 -16.57 -28.37 14.50
N PRO A 82 -16.57 -27.02 14.65
CA PRO A 82 -17.79 -26.27 14.94
C PRO A 82 -18.76 -26.34 13.76
N VAL A 83 -20.06 -26.40 14.07
CA VAL A 83 -21.14 -26.19 13.10
C VAL A 83 -21.52 -24.72 13.15
N VAL A 84 -21.36 -24.01 12.02
CA VAL A 84 -21.76 -22.61 11.88
C VAL A 84 -23.16 -22.57 11.30
N GLU A 85 -24.10 -22.05 12.07
CA GLU A 85 -25.45 -21.71 11.60
C GLU A 85 -25.41 -20.33 10.96
N VAL A 86 -25.60 -20.28 9.64
CA VAL A 86 -25.50 -19.03 8.85
C VAL A 86 -26.69 -18.12 9.16
N THR A 87 -26.41 -16.86 9.50
CA THR A 87 -27.39 -15.81 9.78
C THR A 87 -27.44 -14.73 8.71
N GLY A 88 -26.42 -14.65 7.86
CA GLY A 88 -26.33 -13.69 6.76
C GLY A 88 -25.07 -13.83 5.93
N GLU A 89 -25.07 -13.20 4.77
CA GLU A 89 -23.91 -13.14 3.86
C GLU A 89 -23.73 -11.69 3.41
N SER A 90 -22.48 -11.31 3.18
CA SER A 90 -22.10 -10.00 2.64
C SER A 90 -21.00 -10.17 1.62
N PHE A 91 -21.04 -9.37 0.56
CA PHE A 91 -20.10 -9.46 -0.56
C PHE A 91 -19.45 -8.11 -0.82
N TYR A 92 -18.15 -8.09 -0.99
CA TYR A 92 -17.38 -6.88 -1.25
C TYR A 92 -16.38 -7.10 -2.39
N PRO A 93 -16.18 -6.09 -3.25
CA PRO A 93 -15.08 -6.09 -4.19
C PRO A 93 -13.74 -6.08 -3.46
N GLY A 94 -12.84 -7.02 -3.76
CA GLY A 94 -11.52 -7.17 -3.16
C GLY A 94 -10.38 -7.04 -4.18
N GLY A 95 -9.14 -6.97 -3.72
CA GLY A 95 -7.97 -6.77 -4.56
C GLY A 95 -8.04 -5.47 -5.34
N ALA A 96 -7.71 -5.50 -6.64
CA ALA A 96 -7.79 -4.32 -7.50
C ALA A 96 -9.17 -3.62 -7.49
N ALA A 97 -10.23 -4.39 -7.29
CA ALA A 97 -11.58 -3.85 -7.14
C ALA A 97 -11.75 -3.05 -5.84
N ASN A 98 -11.05 -3.40 -4.75
CA ASN A 98 -11.08 -2.64 -3.49
C ASN A 98 -10.29 -1.32 -3.62
N VAL A 99 -9.16 -1.31 -4.32
CA VAL A 99 -8.45 -0.06 -4.67
C VAL A 99 -9.36 0.89 -5.42
N ALA A 100 -10.10 0.38 -6.41
CA ALA A 100 -11.06 1.19 -7.18
C ALA A 100 -12.19 1.74 -6.32
N ARG A 101 -12.71 0.98 -5.33
CA ARG A 101 -13.70 1.45 -4.37
C ARG A 101 -13.18 2.61 -3.51
N ASN A 102 -11.98 2.49 -2.98
CA ASN A 102 -11.35 3.55 -2.21
C ASN A 102 -11.21 4.84 -3.03
N LEU A 103 -10.79 4.73 -4.28
CA LEU A 103 -10.72 5.88 -5.19
C LEU A 103 -12.09 6.48 -5.47
N ARG A 104 -13.12 5.65 -5.63
CA ARG A 104 -14.47 6.10 -5.98
C ARG A 104 -15.13 7.01 -4.94
N GLU A 105 -14.70 6.93 -3.69
CA GLU A 105 -15.11 7.87 -2.63
C GLU A 105 -14.67 9.32 -2.92
N PHE A 106 -13.63 9.52 -3.73
CA PHE A 106 -13.03 10.82 -4.00
C PHE A 106 -13.18 11.27 -5.44
N VAL A 107 -13.09 10.35 -6.40
CA VAL A 107 -13.06 10.67 -7.83
C VAL A 107 -14.29 10.15 -8.58
N LYS A 108 -14.70 10.86 -9.64
CA LYS A 108 -15.84 10.44 -10.46
C LYS A 108 -15.47 9.42 -11.52
N GLY A 109 -14.24 9.45 -12.01
CA GLY A 109 -13.76 8.60 -13.09
C GLY A 109 -12.86 7.48 -12.58
N VAL A 110 -13.43 6.30 -12.29
CA VAL A 110 -12.67 5.09 -11.94
C VAL A 110 -13.04 3.98 -12.89
N ALA A 111 -12.04 3.30 -13.44
CA ALA A 111 -12.20 2.09 -14.22
C ALA A 111 -11.33 0.97 -13.65
N VAL A 112 -11.80 -0.29 -13.74
CA VAL A 112 -11.01 -1.47 -13.39
C VAL A 112 -10.80 -2.35 -14.62
N ILE A 113 -9.60 -2.90 -14.72
CA ILE A 113 -9.21 -3.87 -15.72
C ILE A 113 -8.56 -5.06 -15.01
N GLY A 114 -9.12 -6.22 -15.20
CA GLY A 114 -8.67 -7.46 -14.61
C GLY A 114 -9.40 -8.64 -15.22
N MET A 115 -9.15 -9.85 -14.76
CA MET A 115 -9.81 -11.04 -15.26
C MET A 115 -10.99 -11.44 -14.37
N LEU A 116 -12.12 -11.76 -15.00
CA LEU A 116 -13.33 -12.29 -14.40
C LEU A 116 -13.71 -13.61 -15.08
N GLY A 117 -14.20 -14.56 -14.31
CA GLY A 117 -14.85 -15.74 -14.87
C GLY A 117 -16.26 -15.43 -15.42
N LYS A 118 -16.70 -16.19 -16.40
CA LYS A 118 -18.11 -16.22 -16.82
C LYS A 118 -18.93 -17.06 -15.84
N ASP A 119 -18.84 -16.73 -14.55
CA ASP A 119 -19.49 -17.43 -13.45
C ASP A 119 -20.33 -16.46 -12.60
N ARG A 120 -21.09 -17.03 -11.64
CA ARG A 120 -21.95 -16.24 -10.75
C ARG A 120 -21.17 -15.20 -9.94
N SER A 121 -19.96 -15.54 -9.49
CA SER A 121 -19.14 -14.65 -8.67
C SER A 121 -18.60 -13.48 -9.52
N GLY A 122 -18.23 -13.71 -10.78
CA GLY A 122 -17.83 -12.66 -11.72
C GLY A 122 -18.97 -11.71 -12.05
N GLN A 123 -20.15 -12.23 -12.28
CA GLN A 123 -21.35 -11.41 -12.49
C GLN A 123 -21.65 -10.56 -11.26
N GLN A 124 -21.63 -11.16 -10.05
CA GLN A 124 -21.89 -10.45 -8.80
C GLN A 124 -20.85 -9.35 -8.54
N LEU A 125 -19.56 -9.63 -8.78
CA LEU A 125 -18.52 -8.62 -8.64
C LEU A 125 -18.71 -7.45 -9.60
N ARG A 126 -19.08 -7.73 -10.87
CA ARG A 126 -19.38 -6.70 -11.86
C ARG A 126 -20.59 -5.85 -11.45
N GLU A 127 -21.65 -6.47 -10.93
CA GLU A 127 -22.84 -5.78 -10.43
C GLU A 127 -22.51 -4.84 -9.26
N LEU A 128 -21.71 -5.31 -8.30
CA LEU A 128 -21.25 -4.51 -7.16
C LEU A 128 -20.42 -3.30 -7.59
N LEU A 129 -19.54 -3.45 -8.56
CA LEU A 129 -18.70 -2.37 -9.10
C LEU A 129 -19.56 -1.36 -9.89
N THR A 130 -20.44 -1.85 -10.75
CA THR A 130 -21.34 -1.02 -11.56
C THR A 130 -22.28 -0.20 -10.67
N ALA A 131 -22.83 -0.79 -9.59
CA ALA A 131 -23.67 -0.09 -8.62
C ALA A 131 -22.94 1.08 -7.93
N GLN A 132 -21.61 1.02 -7.84
CA GLN A 132 -20.75 2.09 -7.33
C GLN A 132 -20.23 3.03 -8.43
N ASN A 133 -20.74 2.93 -9.66
CA ASN A 133 -20.27 3.70 -10.84
C ASN A 133 -18.77 3.52 -11.13
N ILE A 134 -18.24 2.32 -10.94
CA ILE A 134 -16.91 1.91 -11.35
C ILE A 134 -17.03 1.22 -12.72
N ASP A 135 -16.29 1.72 -13.71
CA ASP A 135 -16.32 1.20 -15.07
C ASP A 135 -15.60 -0.15 -15.15
N THR A 136 -16.30 -1.17 -15.65
CA THR A 136 -15.79 -2.54 -15.84
C THR A 136 -15.78 -2.98 -17.29
N TYR A 137 -16.00 -2.05 -18.26
CA TYR A 137 -16.17 -2.38 -19.66
C TYR A 137 -14.97 -3.13 -20.25
N ASN A 138 -13.76 -2.79 -19.80
CA ASN A 138 -12.52 -3.40 -20.26
C ASN A 138 -12.05 -4.57 -19.39
N ALA A 139 -12.84 -5.05 -18.42
CA ALA A 139 -12.52 -6.28 -17.71
C ALA A 139 -12.57 -7.49 -18.67
N VAL A 140 -11.57 -8.36 -18.57
CA VAL A 140 -11.44 -9.54 -19.42
C VAL A 140 -12.30 -10.65 -18.86
N GLU A 141 -13.29 -11.12 -19.63
CA GLU A 141 -14.04 -12.32 -19.28
C GLU A 141 -13.44 -13.55 -19.95
N ASP A 142 -13.28 -14.63 -19.17
CA ASP A 142 -12.71 -15.90 -19.65
C ASP A 142 -13.53 -17.08 -19.11
N GLU A 143 -13.89 -18.03 -20.01
CA GLU A 143 -14.68 -19.22 -19.64
C GLU A 143 -13.84 -20.27 -18.89
N GLY A 144 -12.53 -20.26 -19.09
CA GLY A 144 -11.58 -21.16 -18.43
C GLY A 144 -11.08 -20.65 -17.06
N PHE A 145 -11.46 -19.43 -16.69
CA PHE A 145 -11.11 -18.79 -15.44
C PHE A 145 -12.31 -18.78 -14.50
N ASN A 146 -12.08 -19.18 -13.26
CA ASN A 146 -13.07 -18.98 -12.20
C ASN A 146 -12.73 -17.72 -11.42
N THR A 147 -13.72 -16.86 -11.24
CA THR A 147 -13.55 -15.64 -10.44
C THR A 147 -13.02 -15.98 -9.05
N ILE A 148 -11.99 -15.28 -8.62
CA ILE A 148 -11.37 -15.48 -7.33
C ILE A 148 -12.36 -15.08 -6.24
N VAL A 149 -12.61 -15.99 -5.28
CA VAL A 149 -13.48 -15.73 -4.13
C VAL A 149 -12.75 -16.07 -2.84
N LYS A 150 -12.77 -15.14 -1.90
CA LYS A 150 -12.24 -15.33 -0.55
C LYS A 150 -13.38 -15.30 0.45
N THR A 151 -13.86 -16.48 0.86
CA THR A 151 -14.95 -16.64 1.81
C THR A 151 -14.42 -16.65 3.23
N ARG A 152 -14.80 -15.69 4.05
CA ARG A 152 -14.50 -15.61 5.49
C ARG A 152 -15.74 -16.02 6.28
N ILE A 153 -15.63 -17.09 7.04
CA ILE A 153 -16.70 -17.56 7.92
C ILE A 153 -16.47 -16.97 9.30
N ILE A 154 -17.40 -16.14 9.75
CA ILE A 154 -17.32 -15.38 10.99
C ILE A 154 -18.45 -15.83 11.92
N ALA A 155 -18.10 -16.24 13.12
CA ALA A 155 -19.06 -16.59 14.16
C ALA A 155 -18.67 -15.90 15.48
N LEU A 156 -19.67 -15.31 16.17
CA LEU A 156 -19.48 -14.63 17.45
C LEU A 156 -18.32 -13.57 17.40
N HIS A 157 -18.24 -12.81 16.32
CA HIS A 157 -17.22 -11.78 16.07
C HIS A 157 -15.78 -12.32 15.86
N GLN A 158 -15.60 -13.62 15.64
CA GLN A 158 -14.31 -14.24 15.35
C GLN A 158 -14.34 -14.93 13.99
N GLN A 159 -13.25 -14.82 13.23
CA GLN A 159 -13.06 -15.58 12.01
C GLN A 159 -12.77 -17.04 12.37
N VAL A 160 -13.67 -17.94 11.99
CA VAL A 160 -13.54 -19.38 12.20
C VAL A 160 -12.63 -20.02 11.17
N VAL A 161 -12.82 -19.68 9.89
CA VAL A 161 -12.03 -20.18 8.77
C VAL A 161 -12.14 -19.26 7.57
N ARG A 162 -11.13 -19.26 6.70
CA ARG A 162 -11.19 -18.68 5.36
C ARG A 162 -11.09 -19.78 4.30
N VAL A 163 -11.97 -19.73 3.33
CA VAL A 163 -11.98 -20.64 2.17
C VAL A 163 -11.68 -19.84 0.92
N ASP A 164 -10.54 -20.12 0.29
CA ASP A 164 -10.09 -19.45 -0.93
C ASP A 164 -10.42 -20.33 -2.15
N ARG A 165 -11.27 -19.83 -3.06
CA ARG A 165 -11.50 -20.41 -4.38
C ARG A 165 -10.70 -19.60 -5.37
N GLU A 166 -9.54 -20.10 -5.76
CA GLU A 166 -8.63 -19.39 -6.63
C GLU A 166 -7.82 -20.34 -7.51
N LYS A 167 -7.49 -19.88 -8.69
CA LYS A 167 -6.56 -20.53 -9.62
C LYS A 167 -5.67 -19.45 -10.23
N ILE A 168 -4.38 -19.68 -10.21
CA ILE A 168 -3.43 -18.78 -10.87
C ILE A 168 -3.51 -19.03 -12.37
N VAL A 169 -3.90 -17.99 -13.13
CA VAL A 169 -4.02 -18.05 -14.58
C VAL A 169 -3.49 -16.74 -15.16
N SER A 170 -2.49 -16.84 -16.03
CA SER A 170 -2.01 -15.67 -16.76
C SER A 170 -2.87 -15.44 -18.01
N PRO A 171 -3.10 -14.16 -18.38
CA PRO A 171 -3.81 -13.82 -19.59
C PRO A 171 -3.04 -14.32 -20.82
N SER A 172 -3.77 -14.69 -21.87
CA SER A 172 -3.16 -15.05 -23.17
C SER A 172 -2.53 -13.82 -23.84
N PRO A 173 -1.61 -14.00 -24.79
CA PRO A 173 -1.06 -12.87 -25.55
C PRO A 173 -2.14 -12.00 -26.21
N GLU A 174 -3.24 -12.59 -26.69
CA GLU A 174 -4.35 -11.87 -27.29
C GLU A 174 -5.13 -11.06 -26.23
N GLN A 175 -5.28 -11.60 -25.03
CA GLN A 175 -5.89 -10.88 -23.89
C GLN A 175 -5.00 -9.71 -23.46
N ILE A 176 -3.68 -9.92 -23.34
CA ILE A 176 -2.72 -8.85 -23.05
C ILE A 176 -2.82 -7.74 -24.11
N ALA A 177 -2.80 -8.09 -25.38
CA ALA A 177 -2.89 -7.12 -26.47
C ALA A 177 -4.20 -6.30 -26.43
N ARG A 178 -5.33 -6.93 -26.09
CA ARG A 178 -6.63 -6.23 -25.90
C ARG A 178 -6.56 -5.28 -24.71
N VAL A 179 -6.00 -5.71 -23.59
CA VAL A 179 -5.84 -4.86 -22.38
C VAL A 179 -4.96 -3.65 -22.70
N VAL A 180 -3.81 -3.87 -23.34
CA VAL A 180 -2.89 -2.78 -23.74
C VAL A 180 -3.59 -1.79 -24.67
N ALA A 181 -4.34 -2.27 -25.66
CA ALA A 181 -5.11 -1.39 -26.56
C ALA A 181 -6.17 -0.57 -25.81
N ALA A 182 -6.94 -1.21 -24.91
CA ALA A 182 -7.94 -0.53 -24.09
C ALA A 182 -7.32 0.53 -23.16
N VAL A 183 -6.17 0.21 -22.54
CA VAL A 183 -5.44 1.18 -21.71
C VAL A 183 -4.87 2.32 -22.52
N ARG A 184 -4.36 2.05 -23.75
CA ARG A 184 -3.86 3.11 -24.65
C ARG A 184 -4.94 4.14 -24.97
N ASP A 185 -6.16 3.70 -25.20
CA ASP A 185 -7.30 4.60 -25.42
C ASP A 185 -7.69 5.35 -24.15
N ALA A 186 -7.63 4.70 -22.98
CA ALA A 186 -7.97 5.29 -21.69
C ALA A 186 -6.89 6.26 -21.17
N ILE A 187 -5.62 6.02 -21.47
CA ILE A 187 -4.44 6.77 -20.98
C ILE A 187 -4.53 8.26 -21.29
N GLN A 188 -5.08 8.61 -22.47
CA GLN A 188 -5.21 10.02 -22.87
C GLN A 188 -6.13 10.81 -21.93
N LYS A 189 -7.08 10.13 -21.29
CA LYS A 189 -8.07 10.71 -20.38
C LYS A 189 -7.79 10.42 -18.92
N ALA A 190 -6.93 9.46 -18.63
CA ALA A 190 -6.54 9.10 -17.26
C ALA A 190 -5.47 10.05 -16.73
N ASP A 191 -5.46 10.28 -15.43
CA ASP A 191 -4.42 11.03 -14.71
C ASP A 191 -3.41 10.08 -14.07
N ALA A 192 -3.83 8.87 -13.69
CA ALA A 192 -2.96 7.81 -13.19
C ALA A 192 -3.46 6.42 -13.57
N ILE A 193 -2.51 5.47 -13.49
CA ILE A 193 -2.74 4.03 -13.56
C ILE A 193 -2.19 3.42 -12.26
N ILE A 194 -2.93 2.48 -11.69
CA ILE A 194 -2.49 1.69 -10.54
C ILE A 194 -2.48 0.22 -10.93
N PHE A 195 -1.33 -0.42 -10.78
CA PHE A 195 -1.20 -1.87 -10.83
C PHE A 195 -1.37 -2.47 -9.44
N GLU A 196 -2.23 -3.49 -9.33
CA GLU A 196 -2.54 -4.17 -8.08
C GLU A 196 -2.29 -5.67 -8.24
N ASP A 197 -1.13 -6.14 -7.74
CA ASP A 197 -0.66 -7.52 -7.88
C ASP A 197 -0.89 -8.34 -6.61
N TYR A 198 -1.84 -9.25 -6.67
CA TYR A 198 -2.09 -10.25 -5.61
C TYR A 198 -1.46 -11.62 -5.93
N GLY A 199 -0.64 -11.70 -6.98
CA GLY A 199 0.02 -12.94 -7.41
C GLY A 199 -0.95 -13.98 -7.96
N LYS A 200 -2.06 -13.54 -8.59
CA LYS A 200 -3.05 -14.43 -9.20
C LYS A 200 -2.86 -14.60 -10.71
N GLY A 201 -1.85 -13.94 -11.25
CA GLY A 201 -1.34 -14.17 -12.60
C GLY A 201 -1.80 -13.16 -13.64
N PHE A 202 -2.74 -12.26 -13.35
CA PHE A 202 -3.17 -11.26 -14.32
C PHE A 202 -2.06 -10.25 -14.62
N ILE A 203 -1.33 -9.80 -13.61
CA ILE A 203 -0.19 -8.90 -13.79
C ILE A 203 1.01 -9.70 -14.30
N THR A 204 1.53 -9.32 -15.46
CA THR A 204 2.74 -9.90 -16.06
C THR A 204 3.75 -8.81 -16.36
N THR A 205 5.04 -9.16 -16.43
CA THR A 205 6.10 -8.21 -16.80
C THR A 205 5.83 -7.57 -18.15
N GLU A 206 5.29 -8.32 -19.12
CA GLU A 206 4.94 -7.81 -20.45
C GLU A 206 3.86 -6.73 -20.34
N LEU A 207 2.77 -7.02 -19.62
CA LEU A 207 1.67 -6.07 -19.41
C LEU A 207 2.15 -4.78 -18.75
N VAL A 208 2.93 -4.90 -17.67
CA VAL A 208 3.48 -3.75 -16.94
C VAL A 208 4.39 -2.93 -17.84
N THR A 209 5.32 -3.57 -18.56
CA THR A 209 6.29 -2.88 -19.43
C THR A 209 5.59 -2.07 -20.50
N GLU A 210 4.62 -2.67 -21.21
CA GLU A 210 3.90 -2.00 -22.27
C GLU A 210 3.09 -0.80 -21.76
N ILE A 211 2.32 -1.00 -20.69
CA ILE A 211 1.46 0.06 -20.14
C ILE A 211 2.31 1.16 -19.47
N ALA A 212 3.35 0.83 -18.72
CA ALA A 212 4.21 1.82 -18.08
C ALA A 212 4.94 2.69 -19.13
N ARG A 213 5.36 2.08 -20.26
CA ARG A 213 5.96 2.82 -21.37
C ARG A 213 4.98 3.83 -21.97
N GLU A 214 3.76 3.42 -22.28
CA GLU A 214 2.72 4.29 -22.86
C GLU A 214 2.33 5.42 -21.90
N ALA A 215 2.13 5.09 -20.61
CA ALA A 215 1.78 6.05 -19.57
C ALA A 215 2.88 7.09 -19.34
N ARG A 216 4.15 6.65 -19.29
CA ARG A 216 5.30 7.55 -19.16
C ARG A 216 5.41 8.49 -20.34
N ALA A 217 5.22 7.98 -21.58
CA ALA A 217 5.22 8.81 -22.78
C ALA A 217 4.11 9.87 -22.78
N ALA A 218 2.98 9.58 -22.13
CA ALA A 218 1.87 10.50 -21.91
C ALA A 218 2.00 11.38 -20.66
N GLY A 219 3.11 11.27 -19.92
CA GLY A 219 3.36 12.04 -18.68
C GLY A 219 2.43 11.66 -17.51
N LYS A 220 1.91 10.43 -17.49
CA LYS A 220 0.97 9.97 -16.46
C LYS A 220 1.69 9.31 -15.29
N ILE A 221 1.07 9.37 -14.12
CA ILE A 221 1.54 8.67 -12.93
C ILE A 221 1.19 7.19 -13.05
N VAL A 222 2.17 6.32 -12.81
CA VAL A 222 1.97 4.87 -12.72
C VAL A 222 2.38 4.43 -11.32
N ALA A 223 1.46 3.86 -10.59
CA ALA A 223 1.70 3.28 -9.27
C ALA A 223 1.56 1.76 -9.31
N ALA A 224 2.28 1.06 -8.45
CA ALA A 224 2.21 -0.38 -8.33
C ALA A 224 2.22 -0.82 -6.86
N ASP A 225 1.33 -1.75 -6.52
CA ASP A 225 1.36 -2.55 -5.30
C ASP A 225 1.87 -3.94 -5.66
N PRO A 226 3.15 -4.25 -5.40
CA PRO A 226 3.78 -5.48 -5.86
C PRO A 226 3.50 -6.64 -4.93
N ASN A 227 3.30 -7.83 -5.46
CA ASN A 227 3.42 -9.06 -4.70
C ASN A 227 4.84 -9.63 -4.84
N SER A 228 5.61 -9.64 -3.78
CA SER A 228 7.00 -10.08 -3.80
C SER A 228 7.20 -11.57 -4.11
N ARG A 229 6.17 -12.40 -3.98
CA ARG A 229 6.18 -13.81 -4.39
C ARG A 229 5.99 -13.99 -5.90
N HIS A 230 5.62 -12.91 -6.59
CA HIS A 230 5.44 -12.87 -8.04
C HIS A 230 6.55 -12.01 -8.65
N SER A 231 7.39 -12.61 -9.48
CA SER A 231 8.53 -11.92 -10.08
C SER A 231 8.12 -11.08 -11.28
N VAL A 232 7.64 -9.86 -11.02
CA VAL A 232 7.31 -8.86 -12.03
C VAL A 232 8.40 -7.79 -12.08
N ASP A 233 8.76 -7.35 -13.29
CA ASP A 233 9.64 -6.20 -13.47
C ASP A 233 8.83 -4.90 -13.42
N TRP A 234 9.04 -4.11 -12.36
CA TRP A 234 8.34 -2.85 -12.15
C TRP A 234 9.07 -1.62 -12.70
N ARG A 235 10.12 -1.81 -13.51
CA ARG A 235 10.81 -0.66 -14.13
C ARG A 235 9.85 0.13 -15.01
N GLY A 236 9.91 1.46 -14.84
CA GLY A 236 9.03 2.38 -15.57
C GLY A 236 7.82 2.87 -14.81
N VAL A 237 7.53 2.33 -13.61
CA VAL A 237 6.50 2.89 -12.73
C VAL A 237 7.04 4.11 -11.98
N THR A 238 6.14 5.01 -11.59
CA THR A 238 6.49 6.21 -10.82
C THR A 238 6.60 5.89 -9.32
N VAL A 239 5.69 5.04 -8.85
CA VAL A 239 5.51 4.69 -7.43
C VAL A 239 5.49 3.18 -7.27
N VAL A 240 6.17 2.67 -6.27
CA VAL A 240 5.98 1.28 -5.80
C VAL A 240 5.70 1.30 -4.30
N LYS A 241 4.67 0.55 -3.86
CA LYS A 241 4.24 0.48 -2.46
C LYS A 241 4.33 -0.95 -1.90
N PRO A 242 5.50 -1.45 -1.57
CA PRO A 242 5.62 -2.72 -0.89
C PRO A 242 5.29 -2.58 0.61
N ASN A 243 4.84 -3.67 1.25
CA ASN A 243 4.94 -3.78 2.70
C ASN A 243 6.39 -4.13 3.12
N ARG A 244 6.67 -4.14 4.44
CA ARG A 244 8.02 -4.43 4.94
C ARG A 244 8.57 -5.76 4.41
N ALA A 245 7.81 -6.85 4.48
CA ALA A 245 8.26 -8.17 4.02
C ALA A 245 8.53 -8.19 2.51
N GLU A 246 7.68 -7.55 1.73
CA GLU A 246 7.83 -7.40 0.29
C GLU A 246 9.05 -6.53 -0.06
N ALA A 247 9.31 -5.48 0.70
CA ALA A 247 10.48 -4.63 0.49
C ALA A 247 11.78 -5.41 0.68
N PHE A 248 11.88 -6.21 1.74
CA PHE A 248 13.06 -7.03 1.99
C PHE A 248 13.23 -8.12 0.93
N LEU A 249 12.16 -8.85 0.60
CA LEU A 249 12.22 -9.90 -0.41
C LEU A 249 12.52 -9.31 -1.81
N GLY A 250 11.87 -8.23 -2.17
CA GLY A 250 12.05 -7.56 -3.46
C GLY A 250 13.44 -6.92 -3.65
N SER A 251 14.06 -6.42 -2.57
CA SER A 251 15.38 -5.82 -2.58
C SER A 251 16.53 -6.82 -2.51
N GLY A 252 16.26 -8.03 -2.00
CA GLY A 252 17.29 -9.04 -1.70
C GLY A 252 18.08 -8.76 -0.41
N VAL A 253 17.68 -7.77 0.39
CA VAL A 253 18.23 -7.55 1.74
C VAL A 253 17.70 -8.65 2.66
N PRO A 254 18.60 -9.35 3.43
CA PRO A 254 18.15 -10.39 4.35
C PRO A 254 17.14 -9.87 5.37
N TRP A 255 16.03 -10.60 5.53
CA TRP A 255 15.04 -10.28 6.55
C TRP A 255 15.60 -10.41 7.96
N ARG A 256 15.32 -9.40 8.79
CA ARG A 256 15.52 -9.45 10.24
C ARG A 256 14.32 -8.84 10.93
N GLU A 257 14.00 -9.36 12.11
CA GLU A 257 13.04 -8.70 12.98
C GLU A 257 13.57 -7.31 13.36
N PRO A 258 12.70 -6.28 13.36
CA PRO A 258 13.12 -4.93 13.72
C PRO A 258 13.43 -4.85 15.21
N ASP A 259 14.68 -4.53 15.57
CA ASP A 259 15.13 -4.27 16.96
C ASP A 259 15.11 -2.78 17.27
N GLU A 260 14.89 -1.94 16.28
CA GLU A 260 14.93 -0.49 16.40
C GLU A 260 13.69 0.17 15.81
N THR A 261 13.48 1.43 16.15
CA THR A 261 12.44 2.25 15.49
C THR A 261 12.71 2.36 13.99
N PRO A 262 11.68 2.47 13.12
CA PRO A 262 11.86 2.50 11.66
C PRO A 262 12.90 3.51 11.17
N VAL A 263 13.03 4.65 11.84
CA VAL A 263 14.00 5.70 11.49
C VAL A 263 15.45 5.22 11.65
N LYS A 264 15.72 4.34 12.61
CA LYS A 264 17.06 3.81 12.91
C LYS A 264 17.35 2.50 12.18
N ASP A 265 16.35 1.87 11.59
CA ASP A 265 16.48 0.59 10.91
C ASP A 265 17.30 0.74 9.61
N ALA A 266 18.60 0.42 9.73
CA ALA A 266 19.54 0.50 8.61
C ALA A 266 19.23 -0.51 7.49
N ASP A 267 18.64 -1.67 7.83
CA ASP A 267 18.28 -2.70 6.85
C ASP A 267 17.04 -2.28 6.05
N LEU A 268 16.04 -1.68 6.71
CA LEU A 268 14.89 -1.08 6.03
C LEU A 268 15.32 0.04 5.07
N ARG A 269 16.26 0.89 5.51
CA ARG A 269 16.81 1.94 4.65
C ARG A 269 17.50 1.36 3.42
N ARG A 270 18.37 0.37 3.60
CA ARG A 270 19.04 -0.33 2.48
C ARG A 270 18.03 -0.99 1.53
N ALA A 271 16.97 -1.60 2.07
CA ALA A 271 15.93 -2.22 1.26
C ALA A 271 15.20 -1.19 0.39
N GLY A 272 14.75 -0.08 0.97
CA GLY A 272 14.06 0.97 0.23
C GLY A 272 14.92 1.63 -0.84
N GLU A 273 16.19 1.96 -0.54
CA GLU A 273 17.15 2.51 -1.50
C GLU A 273 17.46 1.52 -2.64
N ALA A 274 17.60 0.22 -2.32
CA ALA A 274 17.81 -0.81 -3.32
C ALA A 274 16.61 -0.95 -4.26
N LEU A 275 15.37 -0.82 -3.76
CA LEU A 275 14.17 -0.87 -4.57
C LEU A 275 14.03 0.36 -5.48
N LEU A 276 14.32 1.58 -4.98
CA LEU A 276 14.36 2.79 -5.81
C LEU A 276 15.29 2.59 -7.03
N LYS A 277 16.47 2.04 -6.79
CA LYS A 277 17.45 1.78 -7.84
C LYS A 277 17.02 0.64 -8.77
N LYS A 278 16.52 -0.48 -8.20
CA LYS A 278 16.14 -1.68 -8.96
C LYS A 278 15.02 -1.40 -9.96
N TRP A 279 14.01 -0.65 -9.53
CA TRP A 279 12.81 -0.37 -10.33
C TRP A 279 12.84 0.99 -11.02
N GLU A 280 13.93 1.76 -10.80
CA GLU A 280 14.06 3.13 -11.36
C GLU A 280 12.83 4.00 -11.02
N ALA A 281 12.19 3.68 -9.88
CA ALA A 281 11.00 4.39 -9.42
C ALA A 281 11.35 5.77 -8.87
N LYS A 282 10.41 6.72 -8.98
CA LYS A 282 10.56 8.03 -8.36
C LYS A 282 10.33 7.97 -6.85
N TYR A 283 9.39 7.10 -6.43
CA TYR A 283 8.98 6.92 -5.04
C TYR A 283 8.85 5.44 -4.69
N VAL A 284 9.32 5.07 -3.50
CA VAL A 284 9.00 3.79 -2.86
C VAL A 284 8.38 4.11 -1.50
N LEU A 285 7.12 3.71 -1.30
CA LEU A 285 6.38 3.88 -0.04
C LEU A 285 6.30 2.53 0.65
N VAL A 286 7.13 2.29 1.67
CA VAL A 286 7.09 1.04 2.43
C VAL A 286 6.09 1.16 3.57
N THR A 287 5.04 0.32 3.56
CA THR A 287 4.10 0.22 4.68
C THR A 287 4.66 -0.67 5.78
N LEU A 288 4.55 -0.24 7.05
CA LEU A 288 5.20 -0.84 8.21
C LEU A 288 4.19 -1.31 9.27
N GLY A 289 2.93 -1.52 8.87
CA GLY A 289 1.85 -1.93 9.76
C GLY A 289 1.61 -0.92 10.87
N GLU A 290 1.68 -1.36 12.12
CA GLU A 290 1.48 -0.53 13.31
C GLU A 290 2.52 0.59 13.48
N HIS A 291 3.63 0.53 12.74
CA HIS A 291 4.67 1.55 12.76
C HIS A 291 4.48 2.64 11.69
N GLY A 292 3.42 2.61 10.90
CA GLY A 292 3.15 3.63 9.88
C GLY A 292 3.83 3.34 8.54
N MET A 293 4.54 4.32 7.97
CA MET A 293 5.11 4.23 6.63
C MET A 293 6.51 4.86 6.54
N MET A 294 7.31 4.41 5.58
CA MET A 294 8.59 5.02 5.21
C MET A 294 8.59 5.35 3.72
N LEU A 295 8.73 6.62 3.40
CA LEU A 295 8.82 7.11 2.03
C LEU A 295 10.29 7.27 1.63
N PHE A 296 10.65 6.68 0.50
CA PHE A 296 11.95 6.82 -0.15
C PHE A 296 11.78 7.60 -1.46
N GLN A 297 12.66 8.56 -1.70
CA GLN A 297 12.69 9.41 -2.89
C GLN A 297 14.12 9.47 -3.43
N GLN A 298 14.28 9.67 -4.73
CA GLN A 298 15.61 9.80 -5.32
C GLN A 298 16.31 11.06 -4.77
N SER A 299 17.56 10.91 -4.35
CA SER A 299 18.42 12.00 -3.86
C SER A 299 17.95 12.71 -2.60
N GLU A 300 16.97 12.14 -1.87
CA GLU A 300 16.48 12.66 -0.60
C GLU A 300 16.66 11.65 0.53
N ALA A 301 16.74 12.12 1.77
CA ALA A 301 16.72 11.24 2.93
C ALA A 301 15.35 10.58 3.07
N PRO A 302 15.28 9.31 3.51
CA PRO A 302 13.99 8.65 3.75
C PRO A 302 13.15 9.43 4.77
N HIS A 303 11.86 9.58 4.49
CA HIS A 303 10.92 10.26 5.36
C HIS A 303 10.02 9.24 6.08
N TYR A 304 10.02 9.29 7.39
CA TYR A 304 9.19 8.43 8.24
C TYR A 304 7.87 9.12 8.59
N ILE A 305 6.78 8.41 8.37
CA ILE A 305 5.42 8.85 8.70
C ILE A 305 4.90 7.88 9.78
N PRO A 306 4.83 8.32 11.06
CA PRO A 306 4.34 7.47 12.13
C PRO A 306 2.86 7.13 11.95
N THR A 307 2.44 5.96 12.46
CA THR A 307 1.04 5.54 12.34
C THR A 307 0.10 6.55 12.98
N LYS A 308 -1.05 6.76 12.36
CA LYS A 308 -2.17 7.55 12.89
C LYS A 308 -3.30 6.64 13.42
N ALA A 309 -3.15 5.32 13.33
CA ALA A 309 -4.14 4.36 13.83
C ALA A 309 -4.16 4.37 15.36
N ARG A 310 -5.33 4.63 15.95
CA ARG A 310 -5.58 4.61 17.40
C ARG A 310 -6.24 3.32 17.87
N GLN A 311 -7.04 2.72 17.01
CA GLN A 311 -7.73 1.47 17.24
C GLN A 311 -7.64 0.62 15.97
N VAL A 312 -7.38 -0.67 16.13
CA VAL A 312 -7.28 -1.61 15.01
C VAL A 312 -8.27 -2.73 15.23
N PHE A 313 -9.25 -2.85 14.34
CA PHE A 313 -10.22 -3.95 14.31
C PHE A 313 -9.90 -4.94 13.21
N ASP A 314 -9.57 -4.46 12.01
CA ASP A 314 -9.24 -5.31 10.87
C ASP A 314 -8.24 -4.58 9.96
N VAL A 315 -7.14 -5.24 9.61
CA VAL A 315 -6.11 -4.67 8.74
C VAL A 315 -6.37 -4.91 7.25
N SER A 316 -7.47 -5.60 6.92
CA SER A 316 -7.81 -5.94 5.53
C SER A 316 -8.08 -4.68 4.71
N GLY A 317 -7.40 -4.55 3.56
CA GLY A 317 -7.58 -3.42 2.65
C GLY A 317 -6.81 -2.14 3.01
N ALA A 318 -6.05 -2.12 4.13
CA ALA A 318 -5.22 -0.96 4.47
C ALA A 318 -4.17 -0.65 3.40
N GLY A 319 -3.56 -1.68 2.82
CA GLY A 319 -2.63 -1.56 1.69
C GLY A 319 -3.28 -0.95 0.46
N ASP A 320 -4.47 -1.44 0.11
CA ASP A 320 -5.27 -0.97 -1.02
C ASP A 320 -5.62 0.52 -0.85
N THR A 321 -6.03 0.90 0.37
CA THR A 321 -6.32 2.29 0.73
C THR A 321 -5.06 3.15 0.62
N ALA A 322 -3.91 2.64 1.09
CA ALA A 322 -2.64 3.37 1.04
C ALA A 322 -2.22 3.68 -0.41
N ILE A 323 -2.23 2.69 -1.32
CA ILE A 323 -1.84 2.94 -2.72
C ILE A 323 -2.85 3.83 -3.43
N ALA A 324 -4.15 3.65 -3.16
CA ALA A 324 -5.21 4.48 -3.73
C ALA A 324 -5.03 5.96 -3.36
N LEU A 325 -4.89 6.26 -2.07
CA LEU A 325 -4.81 7.63 -1.58
C LEU A 325 -3.45 8.29 -1.83
N PHE A 326 -2.35 7.54 -1.79
CA PHE A 326 -1.05 8.05 -2.18
C PHE A 326 -1.04 8.50 -3.63
N THR A 327 -1.56 7.65 -4.52
CA THR A 327 -1.68 7.98 -5.95
C THR A 327 -2.61 9.15 -6.17
N LEU A 328 -3.76 9.19 -5.49
CA LEU A 328 -4.72 10.28 -5.54
C LEU A 328 -4.08 11.62 -5.12
N GLY A 329 -3.35 11.62 -4.00
CA GLY A 329 -2.63 12.80 -3.52
C GLY A 329 -1.69 13.36 -4.58
N LEU A 330 -0.87 12.50 -5.19
CA LEU A 330 0.08 12.89 -6.23
C LEU A 330 -0.62 13.51 -7.47
N VAL A 331 -1.69 12.89 -7.99
CA VAL A 331 -2.41 13.43 -9.16
C VAL A 331 -3.13 14.73 -8.84
N CYS A 332 -3.53 14.93 -7.58
CA CYS A 332 -4.12 16.17 -7.10
C CYS A 332 -3.08 17.26 -6.78
N GLY A 333 -1.79 17.01 -7.02
CA GLY A 333 -0.71 17.98 -6.86
C GLY A 333 -0.19 18.11 -5.43
N ALA A 334 -0.34 17.07 -4.62
CA ALA A 334 0.39 16.92 -3.36
C ALA A 334 1.87 16.62 -3.62
N THR A 335 2.74 17.03 -2.71
CA THR A 335 4.09 16.49 -2.61
C THR A 335 4.03 15.02 -2.22
N ALA A 336 5.11 14.27 -2.38
CA ALA A 336 5.11 12.86 -2.01
C ALA A 336 4.95 12.67 -0.49
N ILE A 337 5.45 13.59 0.32
CA ILE A 337 5.25 13.58 1.78
C ILE A 337 3.78 13.80 2.12
N GLU A 338 3.16 14.85 1.58
CA GLU A 338 1.72 15.12 1.78
C GLU A 338 0.85 13.93 1.32
N ALA A 339 1.18 13.32 0.17
CA ALA A 339 0.46 12.15 -0.33
C ALA A 339 0.62 10.94 0.62
N ALA A 340 1.80 10.74 1.22
CA ALA A 340 2.03 9.67 2.18
C ALA A 340 1.29 9.92 3.52
N GLU A 341 1.18 11.16 3.97
CA GLU A 341 0.35 11.53 5.11
C GLU A 341 -1.14 11.24 4.84
N ILE A 342 -1.66 11.63 3.66
CA ILE A 342 -3.04 11.32 3.24
C ILE A 342 -3.27 9.80 3.26
N ALA A 343 -2.34 9.02 2.71
CA ALA A 343 -2.42 7.57 2.67
C ALA A 343 -2.40 6.94 4.08
N ASN A 344 -1.57 7.47 4.98
CA ASN A 344 -1.45 6.99 6.35
C ASN A 344 -2.71 7.28 7.18
N HIS A 345 -3.28 8.48 7.08
CA HIS A 345 -4.55 8.82 7.71
C HIS A 345 -5.70 7.96 7.17
N GLY A 346 -5.80 7.80 5.84
CA GLY A 346 -6.82 6.95 5.25
C GLY A 346 -6.71 5.48 5.68
N SER A 347 -5.50 4.95 5.74
CA SER A 347 -5.25 3.59 6.25
C SER A 347 -5.64 3.46 7.72
N ALA A 348 -5.35 4.48 8.55
CA ALA A 348 -5.73 4.51 9.96
C ALA A 348 -7.26 4.47 10.16
N VAL A 349 -8.01 5.19 9.33
CA VAL A 349 -9.48 5.13 9.34
C VAL A 349 -10.00 3.74 8.95
N VAL A 350 -9.43 3.14 7.90
CA VAL A 350 -9.90 1.84 7.41
C VAL A 350 -9.65 0.72 8.41
N VAL A 351 -8.49 0.67 9.07
CA VAL A 351 -8.19 -0.38 10.05
C VAL A 351 -9.04 -0.28 11.33
N SER A 352 -9.71 0.84 11.56
CA SER A 352 -10.69 1.01 12.64
C SER A 352 -12.09 0.45 12.31
N LYS A 353 -12.28 -0.13 11.12
CA LYS A 353 -13.54 -0.70 10.64
C LYS A 353 -13.41 -2.21 10.46
N LEU A 354 -14.53 -2.92 10.45
CA LEU A 354 -14.56 -4.35 10.16
C LEU A 354 -14.65 -4.61 8.65
N GLY A 355 -13.90 -5.60 8.18
CA GLY A 355 -13.90 -6.05 6.78
C GLY A 355 -13.16 -5.09 5.84
N THR A 356 -13.32 -5.33 4.53
CA THR A 356 -12.77 -4.47 3.48
C THR A 356 -13.57 -3.16 3.36
N ALA A 357 -13.34 -2.24 4.30
CA ALA A 357 -13.99 -0.94 4.32
C ALA A 357 -13.26 0.08 3.43
N THR A 358 -13.96 1.14 3.04
CA THR A 358 -13.38 2.33 2.39
C THR A 358 -13.33 3.49 3.38
N VAL A 359 -12.52 4.50 3.06
CA VAL A 359 -12.51 5.77 3.77
C VAL A 359 -13.25 6.82 2.94
N THR A 360 -14.22 7.48 3.52
CA THR A 360 -14.90 8.60 2.89
C THR A 360 -14.09 9.89 3.02
N ARG A 361 -14.42 10.89 2.20
CA ARG A 361 -13.78 12.21 2.28
C ARG A 361 -13.93 12.84 3.67
N ASP A 362 -15.13 12.75 4.25
CA ASP A 362 -15.43 13.38 5.54
C ASP A 362 -14.68 12.69 6.68
N GLU A 363 -14.57 11.37 6.65
CA GLU A 363 -13.77 10.60 7.62
C GLU A 363 -12.27 10.93 7.51
N LEU A 364 -11.75 11.08 6.29
CA LEU A 364 -10.36 11.48 6.09
C LEU A 364 -10.09 12.87 6.67
N VAL A 365 -10.95 13.85 6.38
CA VAL A 365 -10.84 15.20 6.93
C VAL A 365 -10.96 15.21 8.46
N ALA A 366 -11.88 14.39 9.01
CA ALA A 366 -12.04 14.25 10.46
C ALA A 366 -10.75 13.70 11.11
N SER A 367 -10.11 12.70 10.50
CA SER A 367 -8.85 12.13 10.99
C SER A 367 -7.72 13.16 11.07
N PHE A 368 -7.61 14.06 10.11
CA PHE A 368 -6.63 15.16 10.15
C PHE A 368 -6.97 16.20 11.21
N ARG A 369 -8.25 16.51 11.42
CA ARG A 369 -8.69 17.46 12.46
C ARG A 369 -8.37 16.96 13.85
N GLU A 370 -8.68 15.70 14.12
CA GLU A 370 -8.38 15.06 15.41
C GLU A 370 -6.88 15.01 15.70
N ASP A 371 -6.04 14.88 14.67
CA ASP A 371 -4.60 14.87 14.84
C ASP A 371 -4.08 16.27 15.23
N SER A 372 -4.59 17.32 14.56
CA SER A 372 -4.23 18.73 14.84
C SER A 372 -4.66 19.20 16.24
N GLU A 373 -5.67 18.60 16.85
CA GLU A 373 -6.14 18.95 18.21
C GLU A 373 -5.28 18.29 19.32
N HIS A 374 -4.42 17.35 18.96
CA HIS A 374 -3.61 16.58 19.90
C HIS A 374 -2.10 16.89 19.81
N GLU A 375 -1.66 17.67 18.81
CA GLU A 375 -0.34 18.29 18.73
C GLU A 375 -0.27 19.64 19.47
#